data_41d678b40c04a3e7886d8f4492124ae2
#
_entry.id   41d678b40c04a3e7886d8f4492124ae2
#
_cell.length_a   1.000
_cell.length_b   1.000
_cell.length_c   1.000
_cell.angle_alpha   90.00
_cell.angle_beta   90.00
_cell.angle_gamma   90.00
#
_symmetry.space_group_name_H-M   'P 1'
#
loop_
_entity.id
_entity.type
_entity.pdbx_description
1 polymer ?
#
loop_
_entity_poly.entity_id
_entity_poly.type
_entity_poly.pdbx_seq_one_letter_code
_entity_poly.pdbx_strand_id
1 'polypeptide(L)'
;MEKKFKGALSYAISLLSKRDYSVKELLRKVKVKFPDLKEEELKLLEEELLENKFLDEKRAVVNYFLSKIERGWGKRKIKGNLLKLGFPEELIDEVFLTVPFDYSFIVQELGKRYELENRKERERAKRFLLQRGFSFQEIHEILRMIKERD
;
A
#
# COMPACT_ATOMS: atom_id res chain seq x y z
N MET A 1 20.60 -27.93 10.53
CA MET A 1 20.50 -26.46 10.57
C MET A 1 20.57 -25.81 9.21
N GLU A 2 21.62 -26.09 8.43
CA GLU A 2 21.77 -25.50 7.10
C GLU A 2 20.67 -25.88 6.11
N LYS A 3 20.20 -27.12 6.16
CA LYS A 3 19.12 -27.58 5.25
C LYS A 3 17.81 -26.85 5.54
N LYS A 4 17.48 -26.64 6.82
CA LYS A 4 16.27 -25.92 7.22
C LYS A 4 16.36 -24.46 6.79
N PHE A 5 17.51 -23.83 7.00
CA PHE A 5 17.72 -22.44 6.62
C PHE A 5 17.60 -22.26 5.11
N LYS A 6 18.26 -23.14 4.33
CA LYS A 6 18.20 -23.10 2.86
C LYS A 6 16.77 -23.33 2.37
N GLY A 7 16.05 -24.24 3.00
CA GLY A 7 14.66 -24.49 2.69
C GLY A 7 13.78 -23.28 2.97
N ALA A 8 14.00 -22.65 4.11
CA ALA A 8 13.27 -21.43 4.48
C ALA A 8 13.58 -20.28 3.54
N LEU A 9 14.85 -20.11 3.17
CA LEU A 9 15.28 -19.08 2.24
C LEU A 9 14.61 -19.28 0.86
N SER A 10 14.65 -20.52 0.34
CA SER A 10 14.00 -20.85 -0.93
C SER A 10 12.51 -20.60 -0.89
N TYR A 11 11.87 -20.95 0.21
CA TYR A 11 10.44 -20.70 0.41
C TYR A 11 10.12 -19.20 0.39
N ALA A 12 10.90 -18.42 1.13
CA ALA A 12 10.72 -16.97 1.18
C ALA A 12 10.89 -16.33 -0.19
N ILE A 13 11.92 -16.72 -0.94
CA ILE A 13 12.17 -16.22 -2.29
C ILE A 13 11.00 -16.59 -3.20
N SER A 14 10.48 -17.81 -3.08
CA SER A 14 9.32 -18.26 -3.84
C SER A 14 8.09 -17.39 -3.58
N LEU A 15 7.84 -17.05 -2.31
CA LEU A 15 6.75 -16.15 -1.96
C LEU A 15 6.93 -14.77 -2.58
N LEU A 16 8.14 -14.21 -2.47
CA LEU A 16 8.46 -12.89 -2.99
C LEU A 16 8.41 -12.82 -4.51
N SER A 17 8.61 -13.95 -5.20
CA SER A 17 8.49 -14.00 -6.65
C SER A 17 7.04 -13.86 -7.13
N LYS A 18 6.09 -14.13 -6.25
CA LYS A 18 4.65 -14.08 -6.59
C LYS A 18 4.02 -12.73 -6.27
N ARG A 19 4.45 -12.09 -5.18
CA ARG A 19 3.98 -10.76 -4.80
C ARG A 19 4.90 -10.13 -3.76
N ASP A 20 4.70 -8.84 -3.53
CA ASP A 20 5.43 -8.15 -2.46
C ASP A 20 4.87 -8.52 -1.09
N TYR A 21 5.72 -8.48 -0.09
CA TYR A 21 5.39 -8.74 1.31
C TYR A 21 6.04 -7.70 2.20
N SER A 22 5.40 -7.41 3.33
CA SER A 22 6.11 -6.75 4.43
C SER A 22 7.05 -7.76 5.08
N VAL A 23 8.08 -7.28 5.74
CA VAL A 23 9.00 -8.14 6.52
C VAL A 23 8.19 -8.96 7.53
N LYS A 24 7.31 -8.28 8.25
CA LYS A 24 6.50 -8.90 9.29
C LYS A 24 5.65 -10.06 8.77
N GLU A 25 4.96 -9.85 7.66
CA GLU A 25 4.12 -10.90 7.07
C GLU A 25 4.96 -12.05 6.53
N LEU A 26 6.06 -11.74 5.86
CA LEU A 26 6.94 -12.74 5.29
C LEU A 26 7.54 -13.66 6.37
N LEU A 27 8.08 -13.04 7.43
CA LEU A 27 8.67 -13.81 8.52
C LEU A 27 7.62 -14.65 9.25
N ARG A 28 6.42 -14.13 9.40
CA ARG A 28 5.32 -14.89 10.00
C ARG A 28 5.00 -16.14 9.18
N LYS A 29 4.92 -16.01 7.86
CA LYS A 29 4.65 -17.15 6.97
C LYS A 29 5.78 -18.17 6.99
N VAL A 30 7.02 -17.69 7.00
CA VAL A 30 8.19 -18.57 7.09
C VAL A 30 8.15 -19.34 8.41
N LYS A 31 7.85 -18.67 9.52
CA LYS A 31 7.80 -19.30 10.85
C LYS A 31 6.71 -20.37 10.93
N VAL A 32 5.57 -20.12 10.29
CA VAL A 32 4.48 -21.11 10.23
C VAL A 32 4.91 -22.36 9.46
N LYS A 33 5.60 -22.19 8.33
CA LYS A 33 6.08 -23.29 7.50
C LYS A 33 7.27 -24.04 8.13
N PHE A 34 8.13 -23.31 8.82
CA PHE A 34 9.34 -23.83 9.47
C PHE A 34 9.35 -23.46 10.94
N PRO A 35 8.49 -24.10 11.77
CA PRO A 35 8.33 -23.70 13.17
C PRO A 35 9.57 -23.91 14.03
N ASP A 36 10.51 -24.75 13.60
CA ASP A 36 11.74 -25.02 14.34
C ASP A 36 12.82 -23.95 14.14
N LEU A 37 12.62 -22.99 13.26
CA LEU A 37 13.57 -21.90 13.07
C LEU A 37 13.62 -21.01 14.31
N LYS A 38 14.83 -20.70 14.73
CA LYS A 38 15.08 -19.83 15.88
C LYS A 38 15.03 -18.36 15.43
N GLU A 39 14.81 -17.47 16.39
CA GLU A 39 14.78 -16.02 16.14
C GLU A 39 16.04 -15.53 15.42
N GLU A 40 17.19 -16.07 15.80
CA GLU A 40 18.49 -15.72 15.19
C GLU A 40 18.52 -16.11 13.71
N GLU A 41 17.97 -17.27 13.38
CA GLU A 41 17.90 -17.76 12.02
C GLU A 41 16.94 -16.93 11.17
N LEU A 42 15.80 -16.53 11.73
CA LEU A 42 14.84 -15.63 11.06
C LEU A 42 15.48 -14.28 10.76
N LYS A 43 16.29 -13.77 11.71
CA LYS A 43 16.99 -12.51 11.52
C LYS A 43 18.02 -12.58 10.41
N LEU A 44 18.79 -13.68 10.37
CA LEU A 44 19.75 -13.92 9.28
C LEU A 44 19.03 -14.03 7.93
N LEU A 45 17.88 -14.67 7.92
CA LEU A 45 17.06 -14.80 6.72
C LEU A 45 16.64 -13.43 6.20
N GLU A 46 16.15 -12.59 7.09
CA GLU A 46 15.76 -11.22 6.76
C GLU A 46 16.94 -10.44 6.16
N GLU A 47 18.10 -10.51 6.82
CA GLU A 47 19.31 -9.81 6.36
C GLU A 47 19.71 -10.27 4.97
N GLU A 48 19.68 -11.56 4.71
CA GLU A 48 20.05 -12.12 3.41
C GLU A 48 19.10 -11.68 2.31
N LEU A 49 17.80 -11.67 2.59
CA LEU A 49 16.79 -11.23 1.63
C LEU A 49 16.92 -9.74 1.32
N LEU A 50 17.26 -8.93 2.30
CA LEU A 50 17.47 -7.48 2.12
C LEU A 50 18.74 -7.21 1.32
N GLU A 51 19.86 -7.87 1.65
CA GLU A 51 21.13 -7.69 0.95
C GLU A 51 21.04 -8.04 -0.52
N ASN A 52 20.34 -9.11 -0.85
CA ASN A 52 20.17 -9.56 -2.22
C ASN A 52 18.99 -8.93 -2.94
N LYS A 53 18.35 -7.95 -2.30
CA LYS A 53 17.24 -7.16 -2.84
C LYS A 53 16.02 -7.97 -3.23
N PHE A 54 15.85 -9.16 -2.66
CA PHE A 54 14.60 -9.92 -2.80
C PHE A 54 13.49 -9.28 -1.98
N LEU A 55 13.83 -8.66 -0.87
CA LEU A 55 12.90 -8.01 0.04
C LEU A 55 13.16 -6.50 0.03
N ASP A 56 12.15 -5.73 -0.33
CA ASP A 56 12.25 -4.27 -0.41
C ASP A 56 10.89 -3.67 -0.03
N GLU A 57 10.73 -3.32 1.22
CA GLU A 57 9.47 -2.78 1.75
C GLU A 57 9.10 -1.45 1.13
N LYS A 58 10.07 -0.58 0.87
CA LYS A 58 9.80 0.73 0.27
C LYS A 58 9.21 0.56 -1.13
N ARG A 59 9.83 -0.30 -1.94
CA ARG A 59 9.30 -0.61 -3.27
C ARG A 59 7.89 -1.17 -3.17
N ALA A 60 7.65 -2.09 -2.23
CA ALA A 60 6.33 -2.69 -2.03
C ALA A 60 5.28 -1.64 -1.67
N VAL A 61 5.60 -0.72 -0.77
CA VAL A 61 4.69 0.36 -0.36
C VAL A 61 4.41 1.30 -1.54
N VAL A 62 5.43 1.69 -2.29
CA VAL A 62 5.28 2.57 -3.46
C VAL A 62 4.37 1.90 -4.50
N ASN A 63 4.63 0.64 -4.83
CA ASN A 63 3.82 -0.09 -5.81
C ASN A 63 2.37 -0.22 -5.38
N TYR A 64 2.14 -0.53 -4.11
CA TYR A 64 0.80 -0.61 -3.55
C TYR A 64 0.08 0.74 -3.64
N PHE A 65 0.76 1.79 -3.21
CA PHE A 65 0.25 3.16 -3.24
C PHE A 65 -0.19 3.57 -4.65
N LEU A 66 0.69 3.41 -5.62
CA LEU A 66 0.41 3.78 -7.02
C LEU A 66 -0.75 2.98 -7.60
N SER A 67 -0.79 1.68 -7.32
CA SER A 67 -1.86 0.80 -7.78
C SER A 67 -3.23 1.22 -7.23
N LYS A 68 -3.28 1.60 -5.96
CA LYS A 68 -4.55 1.96 -5.31
C LYS A 68 -5.04 3.35 -5.70
N ILE A 69 -4.13 4.27 -5.98
CA ILE A 69 -4.49 5.58 -6.52
C ILE A 69 -5.26 5.40 -7.83
N GLU A 70 -4.77 4.53 -8.70
CA GLU A 70 -5.41 4.24 -9.99
C GLU A 70 -6.79 3.61 -9.84
N ARG A 71 -7.07 3.02 -8.68
CA ARG A 71 -8.38 2.47 -8.35
C ARG A 71 -9.29 3.47 -7.66
N GLY A 72 -8.82 4.70 -7.48
CA GLY A 72 -9.60 5.75 -6.85
C GLY A 72 -9.67 5.66 -5.33
N TRP A 73 -8.66 5.07 -4.69
CA TRP A 73 -8.59 5.01 -3.23
C TRP A 73 -7.89 6.24 -2.66
N GLY A 74 -8.35 6.71 -1.51
CA GLY A 74 -7.73 7.82 -0.80
C GLY A 74 -6.61 7.36 0.14
N LYS A 75 -5.80 8.31 0.58
CA LYS A 75 -4.62 8.04 1.42
C LYS A 75 -4.96 7.30 2.71
N ARG A 76 -6.07 7.65 3.36
CA ARG A 76 -6.46 7.06 4.63
C ARG A 76 -6.73 5.57 4.49
N LYS A 77 -7.45 5.19 3.43
CA LYS A 77 -7.74 3.78 3.15
C LYS A 77 -6.47 3.02 2.78
N ILE A 78 -5.63 3.62 1.96
CA ILE A 78 -4.36 3.03 1.55
C ILE A 78 -3.47 2.78 2.77
N LYS A 79 -3.32 3.79 3.62
CA LYS A 79 -2.51 3.67 4.85
C LYS A 79 -3.07 2.59 5.78
N GLY A 80 -4.38 2.59 5.99
CA GLY A 80 -5.02 1.60 6.86
C GLY A 80 -4.74 0.16 6.40
N ASN A 81 -4.80 -0.08 5.10
CA ASN A 81 -4.53 -1.41 4.56
C ASN A 81 -3.04 -1.77 4.63
N LEU A 82 -2.16 -0.83 4.37
CA LEU A 82 -0.72 -1.06 4.49
C LEU A 82 -0.32 -1.41 5.92
N LEU A 83 -0.92 -0.74 6.90
CA LEU A 83 -0.70 -1.06 8.31
C LEU A 83 -1.18 -2.47 8.64
N LYS A 84 -2.34 -2.87 8.13
CA LYS A 84 -2.87 -4.23 8.32
C LYS A 84 -1.97 -5.29 7.71
N LEU A 85 -1.32 -4.97 6.60
CA LEU A 85 -0.37 -5.85 5.94
C LEU A 85 0.97 -5.93 6.67
N GLY A 86 1.17 -5.10 7.68
CA GLY A 86 2.35 -5.15 8.53
C GLY A 86 3.50 -4.23 8.12
N PHE A 87 3.27 -3.31 7.20
CA PHE A 87 4.31 -2.34 6.85
C PHE A 87 4.48 -1.29 7.94
N PRO A 88 5.71 -0.81 8.17
CA PRO A 88 5.97 0.21 9.21
C PRO A 88 5.29 1.53 8.88
N GLU A 89 4.66 2.15 9.88
CA GLU A 89 3.97 3.43 9.70
C GLU A 89 4.92 4.53 9.21
N GLU A 90 6.13 4.58 9.73
CA GLU A 90 7.14 5.57 9.34
C GLU A 90 7.46 5.49 7.85
N LEU A 91 7.55 4.27 7.31
CA LEU A 91 7.81 4.06 5.90
C LEU A 91 6.63 4.50 5.04
N ILE A 92 5.42 4.19 5.47
CA ILE A 92 4.20 4.61 4.77
C ILE A 92 4.14 6.14 4.70
N ASP A 93 4.37 6.81 5.82
CA ASP A 93 4.33 8.27 5.89
C ASP A 93 5.43 8.90 5.02
N GLU A 94 6.62 8.31 4.98
CA GLU A 94 7.69 8.75 4.10
C GLU A 94 7.28 8.68 2.63
N VAL A 95 6.69 7.57 2.23
CA VAL A 95 6.21 7.40 0.85
C VAL A 95 5.14 8.43 0.50
N PHE A 96 4.21 8.69 1.43
CA PHE A 96 3.15 9.68 1.20
C PHE A 96 3.69 11.10 1.06
N LEU A 97 4.83 11.39 1.69
CA LEU A 97 5.48 12.71 1.57
C LEU A 97 6.30 12.86 0.30
N THR A 98 6.90 11.78 -0.18
CA THR A 98 7.87 11.83 -1.28
C THR A 98 7.31 11.43 -2.64
N VAL A 99 6.27 10.61 -2.67
CA VAL A 99 5.62 10.18 -3.91
C VAL A 99 4.39 11.05 -4.15
N PRO A 100 4.31 11.78 -5.28
CA PRO A 100 3.16 12.62 -5.57
C PRO A 100 1.87 11.81 -5.66
N PHE A 101 0.79 12.35 -5.08
CA PHE A 101 -0.53 11.76 -5.20
C PHE A 101 -1.23 12.37 -6.43
N ASP A 102 -1.49 11.54 -7.42
CA ASP A 102 -2.15 11.98 -8.65
C ASP A 102 -3.66 11.78 -8.54
N TYR A 103 -4.38 12.90 -8.41
CA TYR A 103 -5.84 12.88 -8.32
C TYR A 103 -6.55 12.82 -9.66
N SER A 104 -5.84 12.85 -10.78
CA SER A 104 -6.48 12.94 -12.10
C SER A 104 -7.43 11.77 -12.36
N PHE A 105 -7.10 10.58 -11.90
CA PHE A 105 -7.96 9.41 -12.09
C PHE A 105 -9.29 9.56 -11.36
N ILE A 106 -9.25 9.96 -10.08
CA ILE A 106 -10.48 10.13 -9.31
C ILE A 106 -11.30 11.33 -9.80
N VAL A 107 -10.64 12.38 -10.27
CA VAL A 107 -11.30 13.54 -10.87
C VAL A 107 -12.13 13.12 -12.07
N GLN A 108 -11.54 12.30 -12.97
CA GLN A 108 -12.25 11.79 -14.14
C GLN A 108 -13.43 10.90 -13.74
N GLU A 109 -13.24 10.02 -12.77
CA GLU A 109 -14.28 9.12 -12.29
C GLU A 109 -15.47 9.91 -11.73
N LEU A 110 -15.22 10.95 -10.95
CA LEU A 110 -16.29 11.78 -10.40
C LEU A 110 -17.07 12.49 -11.49
N GLY A 111 -16.39 12.98 -12.52
CA GLY A 111 -17.04 13.66 -13.65
C GLY A 111 -17.97 12.75 -14.43
N LYS A 112 -17.68 11.45 -14.45
CA LYS A 112 -18.55 10.46 -15.12
C LYS A 112 -19.74 10.05 -14.27
N ARG A 113 -19.60 10.09 -12.95
CA ARG A 113 -20.61 9.59 -12.02
C ARG A 113 -21.61 10.64 -11.56
N TYR A 114 -21.17 11.89 -11.44
CA TYR A 114 -21.93 12.93 -10.77
C TYR A 114 -21.98 14.23 -11.55
N GLU A 115 -23.15 14.88 -11.51
CA GLU A 115 -23.35 16.23 -11.97
C GLU A 115 -22.93 17.19 -10.85
N LEU A 116 -21.66 17.58 -10.83
CA LEU A 116 -21.10 18.31 -9.68
C LEU A 116 -21.59 19.74 -9.50
N GLU A 117 -22.27 20.30 -10.50
CA GLU A 117 -22.93 21.59 -10.37
C GLU A 117 -24.21 21.50 -9.52
N ASN A 118 -24.80 20.31 -9.47
CA ASN A 118 -25.97 20.03 -8.66
C ASN A 118 -25.53 19.79 -7.22
N ARG A 119 -26.14 20.52 -6.28
CA ARG A 119 -25.78 20.45 -4.86
C ARG A 119 -25.93 19.03 -4.28
N LYS A 120 -27.04 18.36 -4.59
CA LYS A 120 -27.29 16.99 -4.09
C LYS A 120 -26.25 16.01 -4.61
N GLU A 121 -25.91 16.13 -5.87
CA GLU A 121 -24.90 15.27 -6.51
C GLU A 121 -23.52 15.56 -5.94
N ARG A 122 -23.21 16.82 -5.65
CA ARG A 122 -21.95 17.18 -4.99
C ARG A 122 -21.82 16.53 -3.62
N GLU A 123 -22.91 16.54 -2.85
CA GLU A 123 -22.92 15.90 -1.52
C GLU A 123 -22.74 14.38 -1.62
N ARG A 124 -23.32 13.75 -2.65
CA ARG A 124 -23.11 12.32 -2.93
C ARG A 124 -21.66 12.03 -3.27
N ALA A 125 -21.05 12.89 -4.07
CA ALA A 125 -19.64 12.75 -4.45
C ALA A 125 -18.74 12.84 -3.22
N LYS A 126 -19.02 13.76 -2.30
CA LYS A 126 -18.26 13.90 -1.06
C LYS A 126 -18.33 12.61 -0.22
N ARG A 127 -19.52 12.04 -0.08
CA ARG A 127 -19.70 10.79 0.66
C ARG A 127 -18.95 9.63 0.00
N PHE A 128 -19.02 9.57 -1.33
CA PHE A 128 -18.29 8.57 -2.12
C PHE A 128 -16.78 8.65 -1.83
N LEU A 129 -16.23 9.88 -1.85
CA LEU A 129 -14.81 10.09 -1.58
C LEU A 129 -14.43 9.73 -0.15
N LEU A 130 -15.29 10.06 0.83
CA LEU A 130 -15.04 9.66 2.21
C LEU A 130 -14.98 8.14 2.36
N GLN A 131 -15.88 7.41 1.69
CA GLN A 131 -15.89 5.95 1.70
C GLN A 131 -14.64 5.36 1.05
N ARG A 132 -14.09 6.05 0.05
CA ARG A 132 -12.86 5.64 -0.63
C ARG A 132 -11.61 6.01 0.16
N GLY A 133 -11.78 6.66 1.32
CA GLY A 133 -10.68 6.96 2.22
C GLY A 133 -10.00 8.31 2.00
N PHE A 134 -10.64 9.22 1.29
CA PHE A 134 -10.12 10.58 1.15
C PHE A 134 -10.46 11.40 2.40
N SER A 135 -9.53 12.24 2.83
CA SER A 135 -9.74 13.18 3.94
C SER A 135 -10.57 14.36 3.47
N PHE A 136 -11.13 15.14 4.41
CA PHE A 136 -11.84 16.37 4.07
C PHE A 136 -10.97 17.33 3.28
N GLN A 137 -9.70 17.42 3.64
CA GLN A 137 -8.74 18.29 2.96
C GLN A 137 -8.53 17.84 1.51
N GLU A 138 -8.37 16.53 1.29
CA GLU A 138 -8.24 15.97 -0.05
C GLU A 138 -9.51 16.19 -0.87
N ILE A 139 -10.66 15.98 -0.27
CA ILE A 139 -11.96 16.18 -0.94
C ILE A 139 -12.11 17.61 -1.43
N HIS A 140 -11.76 18.56 -0.57
CA HIS A 140 -11.81 19.98 -0.92
C HIS A 140 -10.89 20.26 -2.13
N GLU A 141 -9.70 19.72 -2.12
CA GLU A 141 -8.74 19.90 -3.20
C GLU A 141 -9.22 19.25 -4.51
N ILE A 142 -9.75 18.04 -4.43
CA ILE A 142 -10.28 17.33 -5.60
C ILE A 142 -11.41 18.12 -6.24
N LEU A 143 -12.36 18.59 -5.44
CA LEU A 143 -13.50 19.37 -5.96
C LEU A 143 -13.04 20.70 -6.54
N ARG A 144 -12.03 21.33 -5.95
CA ARG A 144 -11.43 22.56 -6.48
C ARG A 144 -10.81 22.31 -7.85
N MET A 145 -10.07 21.22 -8.01
CA MET A 145 -9.46 20.83 -9.28
C MET A 145 -10.49 20.64 -10.38
N ILE A 146 -11.63 20.05 -10.06
CA ILE A 146 -12.71 19.87 -11.02
C ILE A 146 -13.28 21.21 -11.47
N LYS A 147 -13.50 22.13 -10.52
CA LYS A 147 -14.02 23.47 -10.82
C LYS A 147 -13.07 24.26 -11.72
N GLU A 148 -11.76 24.13 -11.49
CA GLU A 148 -10.76 24.83 -12.30
C GLU A 148 -10.65 24.30 -13.72
N ARG A 149 -11.06 23.03 -13.96
CA ARG A 149 -11.04 22.41 -15.30
C ARG A 149 -12.14 22.95 -16.22
N ASP A 150 -13.22 23.40 -15.64
CA ASP A 150 -14.35 23.98 -16.38
C ASP A 150 -14.13 25.47 -16.60
#